data_e1bc5cec73a50038f267879b7e9f07ab
#
_entry.id   e1bc5cec73a50038f267879b7e9f07ab
#
_cell.length_a   1.000
_cell.length_b   1.000
_cell.length_c   1.000
_cell.angle_alpha   90.00
_cell.angle_beta   90.00
_cell.angle_gamma   90.00
#
_symmetry.space_group_name_H-M   'P 1'
#
loop_
_entity.id
_entity.type
_entity.pdbx_description
1 polymer ?
#
loop_
_entity_poly.entity_id
_entity_poly.type
_entity_poly.pdbx_seq_one_letter_code
_entity_poly.pdbx_strand_id
1 'polypeptide(L)'
;MFKDKAMSNSVYDIPVNTIKGEPVTLNQYQGKVLLIVNVASKCGLTPQYEGLEKLYTEKKDQGFEVLGFPANNFLAQEPGSNDEIEQFCSLTYNVDFPLFAKISVAGDDKHPLYDTLIHSIPERIGEGPWWKDLVDYGLTPNPKPEVLWNFEKFLIGKNGEIVARFAPDITADDPRITSAIEAELAK
;
A
#
# COMPACT_ATOMS: atom_id res chain seq x y z
N MET A 1 -17.87 -11.01 23.53
CA MET A 1 -17.61 -10.93 23.03
C MET A 1 -16.98 -10.98 22.16
N PHE A 2 -16.71 -10.92 21.64
CA PHE A 2 -16.06 -10.90 20.99
C PHE A 2 -15.81 -10.16 19.89
N LYS A 3 -16.47 -9.57 19.35
CA LYS A 3 -16.39 -8.52 18.54
C LYS A 3 -15.34 -7.61 18.86
N ASP A 4 -15.02 -7.57 19.99
CA ASP A 4 -13.92 -6.79 20.46
C ASP A 4 -12.66 -7.19 19.77
N LYS A 5 -12.53 -8.45 19.43
CA LYS A 5 -11.37 -8.86 18.71
C LYS A 5 -11.32 -8.29 17.34
N ALA A 6 -12.46 -8.21 16.68
CA ALA A 6 -12.50 -7.60 15.38
C ALA A 6 -12.05 -6.16 15.45
N MET A 7 -12.47 -5.44 16.49
CA MET A 7 -12.06 -4.06 16.62
C MET A 7 -10.58 -3.93 16.93
N SER A 8 -10.04 -4.83 17.76
CA SER A 8 -8.64 -4.77 18.11
C SER A 8 -7.72 -5.08 16.94
N ASN A 9 -8.28 -5.70 15.87
CA ASN A 9 -7.51 -5.99 14.66
C ASN A 9 -7.78 -5.00 13.54
N SER A 10 -8.47 -3.91 13.84
CA SER A 10 -8.78 -2.90 12.84
C SER A 10 -7.53 -2.17 12.41
N VAL A 11 -7.39 -1.94 11.11
CA VAL A 11 -6.29 -1.14 10.58
C VAL A 11 -6.31 0.28 11.13
N TYR A 12 -7.47 0.78 11.53
CA TYR A 12 -7.61 2.14 12.03
C TYR A 12 -6.91 2.39 13.36
N ASP A 13 -6.71 1.34 14.15
CA ASP A 13 -6.16 1.50 15.50
C ASP A 13 -4.65 1.25 15.58
N ILE A 14 -4.03 0.83 14.49
CA ILE A 14 -2.61 0.51 14.48
C ILE A 14 -1.80 1.80 14.38
N PRO A 15 -0.90 2.08 15.34
CA PRO A 15 -0.08 3.29 15.28
C PRO A 15 0.89 3.27 14.10
N VAL A 16 0.98 4.38 13.41
CA VAL A 16 1.96 4.61 12.34
C VAL A 16 2.52 6.01 12.51
N ASN A 17 3.55 6.36 11.73
CA ASN A 17 4.10 7.71 11.74
C ASN A 17 3.97 8.30 10.35
N THR A 18 3.65 9.60 10.28
CA THR A 18 3.69 10.30 9.00
C THR A 18 5.14 10.39 8.51
N ILE A 19 5.34 10.76 7.25
CA ILE A 19 6.70 10.89 6.69
C ILE A 19 7.51 11.93 7.46
N LYS A 20 6.85 12.85 8.15
CA LYS A 20 7.52 13.86 8.98
C LYS A 20 7.77 13.39 10.41
N GLY A 21 7.41 12.15 10.73
CA GLY A 21 7.67 11.56 12.05
C GLY A 21 6.58 11.77 13.08
N GLU A 22 5.41 12.27 12.70
CA GLU A 22 4.31 12.49 13.64
C GLU A 22 3.57 11.18 13.91
N PRO A 23 3.39 10.78 15.18
CA PRO A 23 2.61 9.58 15.49
C PRO A 23 1.12 9.82 15.20
N VAL A 24 0.53 8.91 14.44
CA VAL A 24 -0.90 8.98 14.08
C VAL A 24 -1.47 7.56 14.00
N THR A 25 -2.77 7.49 13.77
CA THR A 25 -3.43 6.24 13.37
C THR A 25 -4.21 6.51 12.09
N LEU A 26 -4.66 5.45 11.43
CA LEU A 26 -5.47 5.62 10.23
C LEU A 26 -6.93 5.94 10.55
N ASN A 27 -7.24 6.14 11.83
CA ASN A 27 -8.59 6.47 12.28
C ASN A 27 -9.12 7.74 11.61
N GLN A 28 -8.24 8.66 11.26
CA GLN A 28 -8.63 9.89 10.57
C GLN A 28 -9.23 9.65 9.20
N TYR A 29 -9.05 8.44 8.65
CA TYR A 29 -9.56 8.11 7.32
C TYR A 29 -10.81 7.22 7.37
N GLN A 30 -11.42 7.03 8.55
CA GLN A 30 -12.65 6.26 8.65
C GLN A 30 -13.72 6.84 7.72
N GLY A 31 -14.47 5.96 7.08
CA GLY A 31 -15.51 6.37 6.14
C GLY A 31 -15.02 6.58 4.73
N LYS A 32 -13.71 6.54 4.51
CA LYS A 32 -13.13 6.66 3.18
C LYS A 32 -12.67 5.30 2.66
N VAL A 33 -12.61 5.18 1.34
CA VAL A 33 -12.00 4.02 0.68
C VAL A 33 -10.51 4.29 0.58
N LEU A 34 -9.67 3.33 1.01
CA LEU A 34 -8.23 3.53 1.07
C LEU A 34 -7.51 2.52 0.17
N LEU A 35 -6.50 3.00 -0.55
CA LEU A 35 -5.57 2.14 -1.28
C LEU A 35 -4.21 2.27 -0.60
N ILE A 36 -3.78 1.22 0.10
CA ILE A 36 -2.51 1.20 0.82
C ILE A 36 -1.46 0.57 -0.08
N VAL A 37 -0.35 1.27 -0.30
CA VAL A 37 0.69 0.85 -1.23
C VAL A 37 2.05 0.95 -0.55
N ASN A 38 2.86 -0.11 -0.64
CA ASN A 38 4.25 -0.03 -0.21
C ASN A 38 5.08 0.47 -1.38
N VAL A 39 5.84 1.54 -1.17
CA VAL A 39 6.47 2.29 -2.25
C VAL A 39 7.99 2.31 -2.12
N ALA A 40 8.67 2.58 -3.24
CA ALA A 40 10.12 2.66 -3.29
C ALA A 40 10.56 3.63 -4.37
N SER A 41 11.72 4.27 -4.15
CA SER A 41 12.25 5.31 -5.05
C SER A 41 13.16 4.78 -6.14
N LYS A 42 13.67 3.54 -6.01
CA LYS A 42 14.68 3.00 -6.93
C LYS A 42 14.28 1.64 -7.49
N CYS A 43 13.01 1.44 -7.74
CA CYS A 43 12.44 0.22 -8.27
C CYS A 43 12.06 0.41 -9.73
N GLY A 44 12.07 -0.67 -10.52
CA GLY A 44 11.56 -0.61 -11.88
C GLY A 44 10.09 -0.22 -11.95
N LEU A 45 9.34 -0.40 -10.86
CA LEU A 45 7.93 -0.03 -10.77
C LEU A 45 7.71 1.39 -10.22
N THR A 46 8.77 2.10 -9.85
CA THR A 46 8.67 3.46 -9.29
C THR A 46 7.84 4.42 -10.16
N PRO A 47 7.86 4.33 -11.50
CA PRO A 47 6.99 5.19 -12.31
C PRO A 47 5.49 5.04 -12.02
N GLN A 48 5.07 4.01 -11.31
CA GLN A 48 3.67 3.88 -10.88
C GLN A 48 3.22 5.04 -9.97
N TYR A 49 4.15 5.79 -9.37
CA TYR A 49 3.78 6.99 -8.62
C TYR A 49 2.90 7.93 -9.46
N GLU A 50 3.18 8.05 -10.75
CA GLU A 50 2.42 8.95 -11.61
C GLU A 50 0.95 8.54 -11.69
N GLY A 51 0.70 7.26 -11.94
CA GLY A 51 -0.67 6.74 -12.02
C GLY A 51 -1.39 6.78 -10.67
N LEU A 52 -0.68 6.52 -9.58
CA LEU A 52 -1.26 6.58 -8.25
C LEU A 52 -1.66 8.01 -7.88
N GLU A 53 -0.83 8.99 -8.21
CA GLU A 53 -1.15 10.39 -7.96
C GLU A 53 -2.34 10.84 -8.81
N LYS A 54 -2.40 10.40 -10.06
CA LYS A 54 -3.54 10.71 -10.93
C LYS A 54 -4.84 10.14 -10.36
N LEU A 55 -4.80 8.88 -9.94
CA LEU A 55 -5.95 8.23 -9.33
C LEU A 55 -6.41 8.97 -8.08
N TYR A 56 -5.47 9.35 -7.22
CA TYR A 56 -5.74 10.12 -6.01
C TYR A 56 -6.42 11.45 -6.35
N THR A 57 -5.84 12.21 -7.27
CA THR A 57 -6.37 13.51 -7.65
C THR A 57 -7.80 13.40 -8.20
N GLU A 58 -8.06 12.38 -8.99
CA GLU A 58 -9.37 12.19 -9.60
C GLU A 58 -10.45 11.79 -8.61
N LYS A 59 -10.10 11.06 -7.55
CA LYS A 59 -11.10 10.43 -6.68
C LYS A 59 -11.12 10.94 -5.24
N LYS A 60 -10.17 11.78 -4.84
CA LYS A 60 -10.10 12.21 -3.44
C LYS A 60 -11.37 12.92 -2.97
N ASP A 61 -12.02 13.66 -3.84
CA ASP A 61 -13.25 14.39 -3.48
C ASP A 61 -14.45 13.46 -3.33
N GLN A 62 -14.31 12.22 -3.75
CA GLN A 62 -15.36 11.20 -3.59
C GLN A 62 -15.17 10.38 -2.31
N GLY A 63 -14.18 10.71 -1.49
CA GLY A 63 -13.89 9.96 -0.26
C GLY A 63 -12.89 8.84 -0.47
N PHE A 64 -11.88 9.07 -1.29
CA PHE A 64 -10.83 8.10 -1.58
C PHE A 64 -9.47 8.66 -1.18
N GLU A 65 -8.62 7.80 -0.63
CA GLU A 65 -7.24 8.16 -0.30
C GLU A 65 -6.28 7.10 -0.81
N VAL A 66 -5.09 7.53 -1.20
CA VAL A 66 -3.93 6.65 -1.42
C VAL A 66 -2.97 6.88 -0.27
N LEU A 67 -2.56 5.82 0.40
CA LEU A 67 -1.64 5.91 1.54
C LEU A 67 -0.34 5.19 1.19
N GLY A 68 0.75 5.94 1.06
CA GLY A 68 2.04 5.41 0.65
C GLY A 68 2.95 5.11 1.83
N PHE A 69 3.45 3.88 1.93
CA PHE A 69 4.35 3.44 2.99
C PHE A 69 5.67 3.00 2.36
N PRO A 70 6.72 3.82 2.44
CA PRO A 70 8.02 3.43 1.90
C PRO A 70 8.58 2.22 2.63
N ALA A 71 9.22 1.31 1.90
CA ALA A 71 9.82 0.12 2.48
C ALA A 71 11.09 -0.27 1.73
N ASN A 72 12.09 -0.72 2.47
CA ASN A 72 13.41 -1.06 1.92
C ASN A 72 13.64 -2.57 1.85
N ASN A 73 12.56 -3.35 1.89
CA ASN A 73 12.64 -4.82 1.99
C ASN A 73 13.07 -5.51 0.71
N PHE A 74 12.90 -4.88 -0.46
CA PHE A 74 13.08 -5.55 -1.74
C PHE A 74 14.30 -4.98 -2.44
N LEU A 75 15.42 -5.70 -2.32
CA LEU A 75 16.75 -5.33 -2.87
C LEU A 75 17.20 -3.93 -2.44
N ALA A 76 16.79 -3.49 -1.24
CA ALA A 76 17.17 -2.18 -0.72
C ALA A 76 16.89 -1.05 -1.72
N GLN A 77 15.70 -1.08 -2.34
CA GLN A 77 15.33 -0.09 -3.37
C GLN A 77 14.70 1.18 -2.77
N GLU A 78 14.69 1.30 -1.43
CA GLU A 78 14.29 2.51 -0.74
C GLU A 78 15.30 2.84 0.37
N PRO A 79 16.57 3.14 0.01
CA PRO A 79 17.62 3.31 1.02
C PRO A 79 17.65 4.69 1.67
N GLY A 80 16.92 5.67 1.12
CA GLY A 80 16.98 7.03 1.61
C GLY A 80 16.29 7.24 2.95
N SER A 81 16.55 8.39 3.56
CA SER A 81 15.85 8.82 4.77
C SER A 81 14.41 9.24 4.41
N ASN A 82 13.59 9.40 5.44
CA ASN A 82 12.23 9.89 5.22
C ASN A 82 12.21 11.25 4.51
N ASP A 83 13.13 12.14 4.87
CA ASP A 83 13.23 13.45 4.21
C ASP A 83 13.61 13.31 2.74
N GLU A 84 14.55 12.42 2.42
CA GLU A 84 14.96 12.19 1.05
C GLU A 84 13.83 11.57 0.22
N ILE A 85 13.08 10.67 0.81
CA ILE A 85 11.94 10.04 0.15
C ILE A 85 10.86 11.09 -0.14
N GLU A 86 10.56 11.94 0.84
CA GLU A 86 9.56 12.99 0.67
C GLU A 86 9.97 13.94 -0.46
N GLN A 87 11.23 14.34 -0.49
CA GLN A 87 11.74 15.22 -1.55
C GLN A 87 11.68 14.55 -2.92
N PHE A 88 12.06 13.28 -3.01
CA PHE A 88 11.99 12.55 -4.25
C PHE A 88 10.56 12.51 -4.79
N CYS A 89 9.60 12.15 -3.95
CA CYS A 89 8.21 12.06 -4.35
C CYS A 89 7.66 13.41 -4.80
N SER A 90 8.00 14.47 -4.07
CA SER A 90 7.53 15.81 -4.39
C SER A 90 8.15 16.34 -5.68
N LEU A 91 9.47 16.23 -5.82
CA LEU A 91 10.18 16.85 -6.93
C LEU A 91 10.08 16.04 -8.23
N THR A 92 10.03 14.72 -8.14
CA THR A 92 10.04 13.87 -9.32
C THR A 92 8.64 13.54 -9.82
N TYR A 93 7.69 13.30 -8.91
CA TYR A 93 6.35 12.85 -9.29
C TYR A 93 5.24 13.75 -8.79
N ASN A 94 5.59 14.83 -8.07
CA ASN A 94 4.61 15.80 -7.58
C ASN A 94 3.50 15.12 -6.77
N VAL A 95 3.91 14.20 -5.88
CA VAL A 95 2.97 13.39 -5.09
C VAL A 95 2.31 14.25 -4.02
N ASP A 96 0.98 14.25 -4.00
CA ASP A 96 0.17 14.92 -2.98
C ASP A 96 -0.54 13.96 -2.05
N PHE A 97 -0.65 12.67 -2.41
CA PHE A 97 -1.30 11.73 -1.49
C PHE A 97 -0.44 11.52 -0.24
N PRO A 98 -1.06 11.16 0.89
CA PRO A 98 -0.34 11.02 2.16
C PRO A 98 0.79 9.99 2.09
N LEU A 99 1.96 10.39 2.57
CA LEU A 99 3.12 9.52 2.72
C LEU A 99 3.41 9.32 4.20
N PHE A 100 3.86 8.12 4.54
CA PHE A 100 4.18 7.73 5.90
C PHE A 100 5.66 7.41 6.03
N ALA A 101 6.13 7.33 7.26
CA ALA A 101 7.53 7.01 7.53
C ALA A 101 7.84 5.59 7.07
N LYS A 102 9.06 5.37 6.63
CA LYS A 102 9.52 4.06 6.16
C LYS A 102 9.28 2.99 7.21
N ILE A 103 8.76 1.85 6.77
CA ILE A 103 8.51 0.68 7.63
C ILE A 103 9.02 -0.58 6.96
N SER A 104 9.07 -1.68 7.70
CA SER A 104 9.26 -3.00 7.12
C SER A 104 7.89 -3.58 6.77
N VAL A 105 7.76 -4.18 5.58
CA VAL A 105 6.51 -4.79 5.13
C VAL A 105 6.61 -6.29 4.95
N ALA A 106 7.79 -6.88 5.17
CA ALA A 106 8.02 -8.31 5.00
C ALA A 106 9.06 -8.79 6.02
N GLY A 107 9.04 -10.08 6.32
CA GLY A 107 9.99 -10.66 7.27
C GLY A 107 9.51 -10.57 8.72
N ASP A 108 10.39 -10.97 9.63
CA ASP A 108 10.03 -11.08 11.04
C ASP A 108 9.79 -9.73 11.70
N ASP A 109 10.37 -8.67 11.15
CA ASP A 109 10.24 -7.32 11.69
C ASP A 109 9.15 -6.51 11.00
N LYS A 110 8.27 -7.15 10.21
CA LYS A 110 7.23 -6.41 9.51
C LYS A 110 6.34 -5.65 10.48
N HIS A 111 5.95 -4.46 10.04
CA HIS A 111 5.09 -3.58 10.82
C HIS A 111 3.73 -4.25 11.07
N PRO A 112 3.12 -4.05 12.25
CA PRO A 112 1.80 -4.64 12.54
C PRO A 112 0.72 -4.35 11.51
N LEU A 113 0.77 -3.19 10.86
CA LEU A 113 -0.16 -2.87 9.77
C LEU A 113 -0.08 -3.92 8.67
N TYR A 114 1.13 -4.25 8.22
CA TYR A 114 1.30 -5.21 7.14
C TYR A 114 1.05 -6.64 7.62
N ASP A 115 1.35 -6.94 8.87
CA ASP A 115 0.99 -8.24 9.43
C ASP A 115 -0.54 -8.44 9.36
N THR A 116 -1.30 -7.41 9.71
CA THR A 116 -2.76 -7.45 9.62
C THR A 116 -3.24 -7.57 8.17
N LEU A 117 -2.67 -6.77 7.28
CA LEU A 117 -3.10 -6.76 5.88
C LEU A 117 -2.90 -8.11 5.21
N ILE A 118 -1.69 -8.68 5.32
CA ILE A 118 -1.38 -9.91 4.58
C ILE A 118 -2.15 -11.12 5.11
N HIS A 119 -2.47 -11.14 6.40
CA HIS A 119 -3.22 -12.26 6.97
C HIS A 119 -4.72 -12.11 6.75
N SER A 120 -5.22 -10.89 6.60
CA SER A 120 -6.63 -10.65 6.30
C SER A 120 -6.99 -11.05 4.89
N ILE A 121 -6.07 -10.89 3.93
CA ILE A 121 -6.31 -11.25 2.54
C ILE A 121 -5.03 -11.83 1.94
N PRO A 122 -4.79 -13.14 2.13
CA PRO A 122 -3.54 -13.75 1.68
C PRO A 122 -3.42 -13.91 0.16
N GLU A 123 -4.54 -13.90 -0.57
CA GLU A 123 -4.54 -14.08 -2.02
C GLU A 123 -4.46 -12.74 -2.75
N ARG A 124 -3.72 -12.69 -3.85
CA ARG A 124 -3.58 -11.50 -4.68
C ARG A 124 -4.29 -11.67 -6.01
N ILE A 125 -4.81 -10.58 -6.52
CA ILE A 125 -5.29 -10.53 -7.91
C ILE A 125 -4.07 -10.25 -8.79
N GLY A 126 -3.87 -11.04 -9.84
CA GLY A 126 -2.85 -10.80 -10.85
C GLY A 126 -1.45 -11.29 -10.53
N GLU A 127 -1.30 -12.19 -9.57
CA GLU A 127 0.00 -12.61 -9.03
C GLU A 127 0.97 -13.21 -10.07
N GLY A 128 0.46 -13.96 -11.03
CA GLY A 128 1.29 -14.79 -11.90
C GLY A 128 2.35 -14.07 -12.72
N PRO A 129 2.01 -13.00 -13.47
CA PRO A 129 3.00 -12.35 -14.31
C PRO A 129 4.20 -11.80 -13.53
N TRP A 130 3.97 -11.14 -12.41
CA TRP A 130 5.08 -10.55 -11.66
C TRP A 130 5.90 -11.61 -10.95
N TRP A 131 5.25 -12.67 -10.46
CA TRP A 131 5.95 -13.80 -9.87
C TRP A 131 6.96 -14.37 -10.88
N LYS A 132 6.51 -14.58 -12.11
CA LYS A 132 7.36 -15.12 -13.16
C LYS A 132 8.52 -14.16 -13.46
N ASP A 133 8.24 -12.86 -13.53
CA ASP A 133 9.28 -11.88 -13.81
C ASP A 133 10.37 -11.89 -12.74
N LEU A 134 10.00 -12.00 -11.47
CA LEU A 134 10.98 -12.09 -10.39
C LEU A 134 11.86 -13.32 -10.52
N VAL A 135 11.27 -14.47 -10.85
CA VAL A 135 12.03 -15.70 -11.06
C VAL A 135 12.97 -15.55 -12.24
N ASP A 136 12.51 -14.96 -13.34
CA ASP A 136 13.32 -14.73 -14.53
C ASP A 136 14.50 -13.79 -14.25
N TYR A 137 14.37 -12.87 -13.29
CA TYR A 137 15.44 -12.00 -12.85
C TYR A 137 16.41 -12.70 -11.89
N GLY A 138 16.19 -13.97 -11.58
CA GLY A 138 17.06 -14.72 -10.67
C GLY A 138 16.73 -14.52 -9.20
N LEU A 139 15.55 -14.01 -8.89
CA LEU A 139 15.13 -13.80 -7.52
C LEU A 139 14.23 -14.92 -7.05
N THR A 140 14.13 -15.07 -5.73
CA THR A 140 13.20 -16.01 -5.11
C THR A 140 12.05 -15.20 -4.52
N PRO A 141 10.86 -15.22 -5.14
CA PRO A 141 9.73 -14.45 -4.60
C PRO A 141 9.33 -14.94 -3.22
N ASN A 142 8.86 -14.01 -2.39
CA ASN A 142 8.36 -14.37 -1.08
C ASN A 142 7.14 -15.26 -1.20
N PRO A 143 7.02 -16.28 -0.35
CA PRO A 143 5.83 -17.14 -0.38
C PRO A 143 4.63 -16.40 0.23
N LYS A 144 3.41 -16.82 -0.16
CA LYS A 144 2.20 -16.30 0.46
C LYS A 144 2.23 -16.57 1.95
N PRO A 145 1.70 -15.66 2.76
CA PRO A 145 0.99 -14.45 2.39
C PRO A 145 1.88 -13.20 2.32
N GLU A 146 3.21 -13.34 2.35
CA GLU A 146 4.12 -12.20 2.38
C GLU A 146 3.94 -11.30 1.16
N VAL A 147 4.22 -9.99 1.33
CA VAL A 147 4.22 -9.02 0.24
C VAL A 147 5.23 -9.47 -0.82
N LEU A 148 4.81 -9.45 -2.07
CA LEU A 148 5.62 -9.99 -3.17
C LEU A 148 6.74 -9.05 -3.58
N TRP A 149 6.46 -7.74 -3.67
CA TRP A 149 7.45 -6.75 -4.12
C TRP A 149 6.93 -5.35 -3.83
N ASN A 150 7.73 -4.32 -4.17
CA ASN A 150 7.30 -2.92 -4.09
C ASN A 150 6.05 -2.70 -4.94
N PHE A 151 5.21 -1.78 -4.52
CA PHE A 151 3.98 -1.36 -5.21
C PHE A 151 2.86 -2.41 -5.22
N GLU A 152 2.87 -3.32 -4.26
CA GLU A 152 1.71 -4.15 -4.00
C GLU A 152 0.62 -3.29 -3.34
N LYS A 153 -0.65 -3.54 -3.63
CA LYS A 153 -1.74 -2.67 -3.19
C LYS A 153 -2.77 -3.46 -2.40
N PHE A 154 -3.29 -2.80 -1.35
CA PHE A 154 -4.39 -3.34 -0.54
C PHE A 154 -5.53 -2.33 -0.56
N LEU A 155 -6.74 -2.77 -0.84
CA LEU A 155 -7.93 -1.91 -0.89
C LEU A 155 -8.75 -2.11 0.37
N ILE A 156 -9.07 -0.99 1.04
CA ILE A 156 -9.82 -0.97 2.29
C ILE A 156 -11.15 -0.27 2.05
N GLY A 157 -12.25 -0.90 2.45
CA GLY A 157 -13.58 -0.30 2.32
C GLY A 157 -13.87 0.77 3.37
N LYS A 158 -15.00 1.43 3.24
CA LYS A 158 -15.38 2.55 4.11
C LYS A 158 -15.48 2.17 5.59
N ASN A 159 -15.72 0.89 5.88
CA ASN A 159 -15.84 0.39 7.24
C ASN A 159 -14.57 -0.25 7.77
N GLY A 160 -13.46 -0.13 7.04
CA GLY A 160 -12.17 -0.70 7.44
C GLY A 160 -11.96 -2.15 7.00
N GLU A 161 -12.90 -2.75 6.28
CA GLU A 161 -12.75 -4.10 5.78
C GLU A 161 -11.70 -4.14 4.66
N ILE A 162 -10.79 -5.11 4.71
CA ILE A 162 -9.77 -5.28 3.67
C ILE A 162 -10.40 -6.14 2.59
N VAL A 163 -10.69 -5.52 1.43
CA VAL A 163 -11.57 -6.14 0.44
C VAL A 163 -10.86 -6.70 -0.78
N ALA A 164 -9.64 -6.24 -1.08
CA ALA A 164 -8.91 -6.74 -2.24
C ALA A 164 -7.41 -6.46 -2.08
N ARG A 165 -6.61 -7.25 -2.80
CA ARG A 165 -5.16 -7.14 -2.82
C ARG A 165 -4.69 -7.35 -4.25
N PHE A 166 -3.82 -6.46 -4.73
CA PHE A 166 -3.40 -6.47 -6.14
C PHE A 166 -1.89 -6.61 -6.24
N ALA A 167 -1.45 -7.43 -7.18
CA ALA A 167 -0.03 -7.68 -7.41
C ALA A 167 0.73 -6.39 -7.78
N PRO A 168 2.05 -6.36 -7.55
CA PRO A 168 2.84 -5.15 -7.76
C PRO A 168 2.74 -4.52 -9.14
N ASP A 169 2.64 -5.32 -10.20
CA ASP A 169 2.62 -4.82 -11.57
C ASP A 169 1.24 -4.40 -12.08
N ILE A 170 0.21 -4.51 -11.24
CA ILE A 170 -1.11 -4.00 -11.62
C ILE A 170 -1.12 -2.50 -11.37
N THR A 171 -1.23 -1.72 -12.44
CA THR A 171 -1.15 -0.27 -12.37
C THR A 171 -2.46 0.37 -11.92
N ALA A 172 -2.39 1.63 -11.50
CA ALA A 172 -3.54 2.32 -10.93
C ALA A 172 -4.70 2.50 -11.92
N ASP A 173 -4.42 2.47 -13.22
CA ASP A 173 -5.44 2.59 -14.26
C ASP A 173 -6.02 1.25 -14.71
N ASP A 174 -5.55 0.14 -14.14
CA ASP A 174 -6.05 -1.19 -14.48
C ASP A 174 -7.52 -1.31 -14.05
N PRO A 175 -8.39 -1.82 -14.94
CA PRO A 175 -9.82 -1.96 -14.59
C PRO A 175 -10.08 -2.80 -13.35
N ARG A 176 -9.20 -3.74 -13.02
CA ARG A 176 -9.34 -4.56 -11.81
C ARG A 176 -9.28 -3.70 -10.55
N ILE A 177 -8.43 -2.67 -10.55
CA ILE A 177 -8.33 -1.74 -9.44
C ILE A 177 -9.45 -0.70 -9.50
N THR A 178 -9.64 -0.04 -10.65
CA THR A 178 -10.61 1.05 -10.75
C THR A 178 -12.03 0.58 -10.50
N SER A 179 -12.39 -0.61 -11.03
CA SER A 179 -13.73 -1.16 -10.79
C SER A 179 -13.95 -1.49 -9.32
N ALA A 180 -12.94 -2.05 -8.65
CA ALA A 180 -13.05 -2.37 -7.24
C ALA A 180 -13.20 -1.12 -6.38
N ILE A 181 -12.46 -0.06 -6.70
CA ILE A 181 -12.58 1.22 -5.98
C ILE A 181 -13.98 1.79 -6.16
N GLU A 182 -14.49 1.80 -7.39
CA GLU A 182 -15.81 2.36 -7.67
C GLU A 182 -16.91 1.57 -6.96
N ALA A 183 -16.76 0.25 -6.89
CA ALA A 183 -17.73 -0.57 -6.16
C ALA A 183 -17.74 -0.23 -4.67
N GLU A 184 -16.57 0.03 -4.07
CA GLU A 184 -16.50 0.40 -2.67
C GLU A 184 -17.02 1.82 -2.43
N LEU A 185 -16.74 2.74 -3.34
CA LEU A 185 -17.24 4.11 -3.22
C LEU A 185 -18.76 4.18 -3.32
N ALA A 186 -19.38 3.24 -4.04
CA ALA A 186 -20.82 3.20 -4.22
C ALA A 186 -21.57 2.65 -3.00
N LYS A 187 -20.87 2.11 -2.04
CA LYS A 187 -21.48 1.59 -0.80
C LYS A 187 -21.76 2.73 0.22
#